data_97f9abede1c55698f1de52d069f9d293
#
_entry.id   97f9abede1c55698f1de52d069f9d293
#
_cell.length_a   1.000
_cell.length_b   1.000
_cell.length_c   1.000
_cell.angle_alpha   90.00
_cell.angle_beta   90.00
_cell.angle_gamma   90.00
#
_symmetry.space_group_name_H-M   'P 1'
#
loop_
_entity.id
_entity.type
_entity.pdbx_description
1 polymer ?
#
loop_
_entity_poly.entity_id
_entity_poly.type
_entity_poly.pdbx_seq_one_letter_code
_entity_poly.pdbx_strand_id
1 'polypeptide(L)'
;GKVRTLVEESSPTFVNYSRMFRHVLKGGKEMIWMSERDNWNHLYMIDLEKGKVARQITKGDWVVRRVLKVDEDNQVIYFTASGVNPKEDPYHVHYYKINMDGKQMTCLTPEEGNHSAVFNEDYTLWIDKYSTAEQAPVTVLRTTQGEKAEGRTLAQADLSKIKSAGWTAPEIFTAPGRDGVTPMWGIIQRPTNFDPQKKYPVIEYIYSGPGDAYTPKSFLPYNGYTTALAELGFIVVQLDAMGTSYRGKKFEEVCYKNLKDAGFPDRI
;
A
#
# COMPACT_ATOMS: atom_id res chain seq x y z
N GLY A 1 -35.47 -22.00 7.43
CA GLY A 1 -35.51 -20.54 7.58
C GLY A 1 -35.58 -19.86 6.22
N LYS A 2 -36.01 -18.60 6.18
CA LYS A 2 -35.98 -17.80 4.95
C LYS A 2 -34.57 -17.20 4.79
N VAL A 3 -34.00 -17.31 3.58
CA VAL A 3 -32.73 -16.67 3.20
C VAL A 3 -33.02 -15.33 2.51
N ARG A 4 -32.30 -14.29 2.83
CA ARG A 4 -32.37 -13.00 2.13
C ARG A 4 -30.94 -12.47 1.86
N THR A 5 -30.77 -11.76 0.76
CA THR A 5 -29.53 -11.03 0.46
C THR A 5 -29.40 -9.83 1.39
N LEU A 6 -28.25 -9.66 2.01
CA LEU A 6 -27.91 -8.53 2.88
C LEU A 6 -27.04 -7.49 2.14
N VAL A 7 -26.09 -7.96 1.33
CA VAL A 7 -25.23 -7.12 0.51
C VAL A 7 -25.04 -7.79 -0.83
N GLU A 8 -25.06 -7.00 -1.88
CA GLU A 8 -24.73 -7.40 -3.24
C GLU A 8 -23.63 -6.48 -3.77
N GLU A 9 -22.57 -7.08 -4.28
CA GLU A 9 -21.50 -6.39 -5.01
C GLU A 9 -21.54 -6.81 -6.47
N SER A 10 -21.54 -5.82 -7.35
CA SER A 10 -21.49 -6.05 -8.80
C SER A 10 -20.49 -5.11 -9.44
N SER A 11 -19.88 -5.56 -10.52
CA SER A 11 -18.94 -4.77 -11.31
C SER A 11 -19.02 -5.21 -12.77
N PRO A 12 -18.90 -4.31 -13.73
CA PRO A 12 -18.80 -4.68 -15.15
C PRO A 12 -17.52 -5.46 -15.47
N THR A 13 -16.53 -5.42 -14.59
CA THR A 13 -15.24 -6.11 -14.74
C THR A 13 -15.14 -7.29 -13.77
N PHE A 14 -14.58 -7.08 -12.60
CA PHE A 14 -14.45 -8.10 -11.54
C PHE A 14 -14.69 -7.48 -10.16
N VAL A 15 -15.03 -8.32 -9.20
CA VAL A 15 -15.08 -7.98 -7.78
C VAL A 15 -13.88 -8.62 -7.11
N ASN A 16 -13.05 -7.81 -6.44
CA ASN A 16 -11.84 -8.29 -5.77
C ASN A 16 -12.19 -8.92 -4.41
N TYR A 17 -12.78 -10.13 -4.45
CA TYR A 17 -13.28 -10.82 -3.25
C TYR A 17 -12.17 -11.29 -2.31
N SER A 18 -10.93 -11.45 -2.76
CA SER A 18 -9.79 -11.88 -1.93
C SER A 18 -9.36 -10.83 -0.90
N ARG A 19 -9.76 -9.57 -1.10
CA ARG A 19 -9.45 -8.45 -0.20
C ARG A 19 -10.65 -7.96 0.59
N MET A 20 -11.78 -8.66 0.50
CA MET A 20 -13.00 -8.26 1.20
C MET A 20 -12.87 -8.49 2.70
N PHE A 21 -13.34 -7.49 3.45
CA PHE A 21 -13.49 -7.58 4.90
C PHE A 21 -14.97 -7.43 5.26
N ARG A 22 -15.42 -8.22 6.23
CA ARG A 22 -16.74 -8.10 6.84
C ARG A 22 -16.66 -8.34 8.33
N HIS A 23 -17.40 -7.56 9.10
CA HIS A 23 -17.52 -7.73 10.54
C HIS A 23 -18.93 -7.32 10.97
N VAL A 24 -19.71 -8.27 11.48
CA VAL A 24 -21.04 -8.00 12.05
C VAL A 24 -20.85 -7.51 13.47
N LEU A 25 -21.40 -6.34 13.79
CA LEU A 25 -21.32 -5.77 15.13
C LEU A 25 -22.12 -6.61 16.15
N LYS A 26 -21.70 -6.56 17.43
CA LYS A 26 -22.31 -7.33 18.56
C LYS A 26 -23.84 -7.23 18.62
N GLY A 27 -24.41 -6.08 18.24
CA GLY A 27 -25.86 -5.89 18.17
C GLY A 27 -26.58 -6.62 17.05
N GLY A 28 -25.88 -7.20 16.07
CA GLY A 28 -26.44 -7.95 14.94
C GLY A 28 -27.25 -7.12 13.94
N LYS A 29 -27.26 -5.79 14.07
CA LYS A 29 -28.03 -4.86 13.23
C LYS A 29 -27.21 -4.15 12.17
N GLU A 30 -25.92 -4.03 12.39
CA GLU A 30 -24.98 -3.36 11.49
C GLU A 30 -23.79 -4.25 11.19
N MET A 31 -23.20 -4.06 10.00
CA MET A 31 -22.01 -4.77 9.56
C MET A 31 -21.04 -3.80 8.89
N ILE A 32 -19.75 -3.88 9.24
CA ILE A 32 -18.69 -3.23 8.48
C ILE A 32 -18.40 -4.08 7.25
N TRP A 33 -18.38 -3.44 6.10
CA TRP A 33 -18.18 -4.05 4.79
C TRP A 33 -17.10 -3.29 4.00
N MET A 34 -16.16 -4.01 3.39
CA MET A 34 -15.15 -3.43 2.51
C MET A 34 -15.58 -3.55 1.05
N SER A 35 -15.47 -2.45 0.28
CA SER A 35 -15.93 -2.40 -1.10
C SER A 35 -15.17 -1.40 -1.95
N GLU A 36 -15.01 -1.69 -3.24
CA GLU A 36 -14.43 -0.82 -4.26
C GLU A 36 -15.50 -0.07 -5.09
N ARG A 37 -16.71 0.06 -4.57
CA ARG A 37 -17.89 0.59 -5.31
C ARG A 37 -17.77 2.04 -5.77
N ASP A 38 -16.87 2.83 -5.18
CA ASP A 38 -16.58 4.21 -5.54
C ASP A 38 -15.23 4.40 -6.27
N ASN A 39 -14.68 3.33 -6.84
CA ASN A 39 -13.36 3.21 -7.45
C ASN A 39 -12.21 2.94 -6.46
N TRP A 40 -12.39 3.23 -5.18
CA TRP A 40 -11.36 3.04 -4.15
C TRP A 40 -11.82 2.01 -3.13
N ASN A 41 -10.89 1.24 -2.56
CA ASN A 41 -11.22 0.23 -1.57
C ASN A 41 -11.46 0.88 -0.21
N HIS A 42 -12.73 0.95 0.20
CA HIS A 42 -13.16 1.64 1.42
C HIS A 42 -14.05 0.80 2.32
N LEU A 43 -14.23 1.29 3.55
CA LEU A 43 -15.11 0.70 4.56
C LEU A 43 -16.48 1.38 4.56
N TYR A 44 -17.51 0.56 4.63
CA TYR A 44 -18.91 0.98 4.66
C TYR A 44 -19.62 0.34 5.85
N MET A 45 -20.55 1.05 6.48
CA MET A 45 -21.48 0.49 7.44
C MET A 45 -22.77 0.08 6.70
N ILE A 46 -23.14 -1.16 6.85
CA ILE A 46 -24.38 -1.73 6.28
C ILE A 46 -25.43 -1.89 7.38
N ASP A 47 -26.63 -1.36 7.16
CA ASP A 47 -27.81 -1.64 7.95
C ASP A 47 -28.35 -3.03 7.54
N LEU A 48 -28.24 -4.01 8.43
CA LEU A 48 -28.62 -5.39 8.15
C LEU A 48 -30.14 -5.61 8.16
N GLU A 49 -30.92 -4.75 8.78
CA GLU A 49 -32.38 -4.82 8.74
C GLU A 49 -32.90 -4.38 7.36
N LYS A 50 -32.34 -3.30 6.82
CA LYS A 50 -32.73 -2.74 5.51
C LYS A 50 -31.97 -3.33 4.33
N GLY A 51 -30.82 -3.98 4.56
CA GLY A 51 -29.95 -4.46 3.48
C GLY A 51 -29.35 -3.32 2.64
N LYS A 52 -28.99 -2.21 3.26
CA LYS A 52 -28.49 -0.99 2.58
C LYS A 52 -27.27 -0.41 3.27
N VAL A 53 -26.46 0.34 2.50
CA VAL A 53 -25.40 1.17 3.05
C VAL A 53 -26.02 2.23 3.95
N ALA A 54 -25.67 2.21 5.25
CA ALA A 54 -26.07 3.24 6.19
C ALA A 54 -25.15 4.47 6.08
N ARG A 55 -23.83 4.24 5.91
CA ARG A 55 -22.83 5.30 5.72
C ARG A 55 -21.52 4.74 5.15
N GLN A 56 -20.75 5.58 4.50
CA GLN A 56 -19.35 5.32 4.17
C GLN A 56 -18.47 5.76 5.35
N ILE A 57 -17.60 4.86 5.83
CA ILE A 57 -16.73 5.12 6.99
C ILE A 57 -15.44 5.78 6.53
N THR A 58 -14.78 5.22 5.50
CA THR A 58 -13.56 5.80 4.91
C THR A 58 -13.85 6.29 3.50
N LYS A 59 -13.20 7.39 3.07
CA LYS A 59 -13.42 8.00 1.75
C LYS A 59 -12.20 8.79 1.29
N GLY A 60 -12.04 8.94 -0.02
CA GLY A 60 -10.95 9.69 -0.65
C GLY A 60 -10.28 8.91 -1.77
N ASP A 61 -9.29 9.52 -2.43
CA ASP A 61 -8.56 8.90 -3.55
C ASP A 61 -7.40 8.04 -3.05
N TRP A 62 -7.71 7.07 -2.19
CA TRP A 62 -6.77 6.16 -1.54
C TRP A 62 -7.46 4.83 -1.15
N VAL A 63 -6.70 3.84 -0.74
CA VAL A 63 -7.23 2.49 -0.47
C VAL A 63 -6.99 2.04 0.97
N VAL A 64 -8.00 1.44 1.58
CA VAL A 64 -7.83 0.58 2.75
C VAL A 64 -7.15 -0.72 2.30
N ARG A 65 -6.03 -1.07 2.96
CA ARG A 65 -5.29 -2.30 2.66
C ARG A 65 -5.78 -3.47 3.49
N ARG A 66 -5.97 -3.26 4.79
CA ARG A 66 -6.39 -4.29 5.73
C ARG A 66 -7.01 -3.68 6.99
N VAL A 67 -8.09 -4.27 7.49
CA VAL A 67 -8.59 -4.00 8.84
C VAL A 67 -7.82 -4.87 9.84
N LEU A 68 -7.31 -4.25 10.90
CA LEU A 68 -6.52 -4.89 11.94
C LEU A 68 -7.37 -5.25 13.16
N LYS A 69 -8.21 -4.30 13.61
CA LYS A 69 -9.08 -4.46 14.78
C LYS A 69 -10.33 -3.62 14.62
N VAL A 70 -11.46 -4.17 15.01
CA VAL A 70 -12.70 -3.45 15.24
C VAL A 70 -12.94 -3.40 16.74
N ASP A 71 -12.75 -2.24 17.32
CA ASP A 71 -12.98 -2.00 18.75
C ASP A 71 -14.38 -1.42 18.93
N GLU A 72 -15.35 -2.34 19.12
CA GLU A 72 -16.76 -1.95 19.23
C GLU A 72 -17.05 -1.18 20.51
N ASP A 73 -16.34 -1.46 21.59
CA ASP A 73 -16.58 -0.83 22.90
C ASP A 73 -16.14 0.64 22.86
N ASN A 74 -15.06 0.96 22.13
CA ASN A 74 -14.58 2.31 21.91
C ASN A 74 -15.05 2.92 20.59
N GLN A 75 -15.83 2.21 19.77
CA GLN A 75 -16.33 2.64 18.45
C GLN A 75 -15.21 3.06 17.49
N VAL A 76 -14.07 2.34 17.48
CA VAL A 76 -12.88 2.64 16.67
C VAL A 76 -12.50 1.46 15.80
N ILE A 77 -12.05 1.76 14.58
CA ILE A 77 -11.48 0.78 13.65
C ILE A 77 -10.00 1.12 13.44
N TYR A 78 -9.13 0.11 13.62
CA TYR A 78 -7.71 0.17 13.27
C TYR A 78 -7.49 -0.53 11.94
N PHE A 79 -6.78 0.13 11.03
CA PHE A 79 -6.58 -0.40 9.68
C PHE A 79 -5.28 0.10 9.07
N THR A 80 -4.84 -0.54 7.99
CA THR A 80 -3.78 -0.04 7.14
C THR A 80 -4.36 0.53 5.85
N ALA A 81 -3.72 1.58 5.35
CA ALA A 81 -4.08 2.24 4.10
C ALA A 81 -2.84 2.65 3.30
N SER A 82 -3.03 2.90 2.02
CA SER A 82 -2.01 3.41 1.10
C SER A 82 -2.59 4.54 0.26
N GLY A 83 -1.74 5.54 -0.08
CA GLY A 83 -2.14 6.67 -0.94
C GLY A 83 -2.87 7.80 -0.21
N VAL A 84 -2.98 7.79 1.12
CA VAL A 84 -3.64 8.86 1.89
C VAL A 84 -2.87 10.18 1.80
N ASN A 85 -1.53 10.12 1.82
CA ASN A 85 -0.68 11.27 1.55
C ASN A 85 -0.35 11.33 0.05
N PRO A 86 -0.87 12.32 -0.71
CA PRO A 86 -0.63 12.39 -2.16
C PRO A 86 0.80 12.79 -2.56
N LYS A 87 1.65 13.16 -1.58
CA LYS A 87 3.05 13.52 -1.80
C LYS A 87 4.01 12.35 -1.69
N GLU A 88 3.53 11.20 -1.25
CA GLU A 88 4.32 9.99 -1.09
C GLU A 88 4.04 8.97 -2.20
N ASP A 89 4.89 7.94 -2.26
CA ASP A 89 4.61 6.76 -3.06
C ASP A 89 3.25 6.16 -2.63
N PRO A 90 2.25 6.10 -3.53
CA PRO A 90 0.89 5.68 -3.19
C PRO A 90 0.79 4.22 -2.76
N TYR A 91 1.89 3.48 -2.77
CA TYR A 91 1.97 2.10 -2.31
C TYR A 91 2.51 1.98 -0.88
N HIS A 92 3.07 3.04 -0.29
CA HIS A 92 3.51 3.03 1.10
C HIS A 92 2.34 2.72 2.03
N VAL A 93 2.53 1.76 2.92
CA VAL A 93 1.53 1.31 3.87
C VAL A 93 1.70 2.09 5.17
N HIS A 94 0.64 2.76 5.58
CA HIS A 94 0.54 3.43 6.88
C HIS A 94 -0.56 2.83 7.73
N TYR A 95 -0.47 3.04 9.02
CA TYR A 95 -1.42 2.57 10.02
C TYR A 95 -2.30 3.73 10.49
N TYR A 96 -3.59 3.47 10.57
CA TYR A 96 -4.60 4.46 10.92
C TYR A 96 -5.60 3.92 11.93
N LYS A 97 -6.23 4.83 12.66
CA LYS A 97 -7.49 4.59 13.35
C LYS A 97 -8.54 5.58 12.89
N ILE A 98 -9.81 5.17 12.92
CA ILE A 98 -10.96 6.02 12.59
C ILE A 98 -12.15 5.64 13.47
N ASN A 99 -12.99 6.60 13.85
CA ASN A 99 -14.24 6.29 14.51
C ASN A 99 -15.22 5.60 13.55
N MET A 100 -16.08 4.73 14.04
CA MET A 100 -17.07 4.00 13.22
C MET A 100 -18.09 4.94 12.55
N ASP A 101 -18.20 6.20 13.00
CA ASP A 101 -19.02 7.23 12.34
C ASP A 101 -18.33 7.90 11.14
N GLY A 102 -17.07 7.52 10.85
CA GLY A 102 -16.26 8.04 9.76
C GLY A 102 -15.52 9.34 10.07
N LYS A 103 -15.47 9.74 11.34
CA LYS A 103 -14.76 10.95 11.78
C LYS A 103 -13.47 10.62 12.50
N GLN A 104 -12.64 11.66 12.74
CA GLN A 104 -11.40 11.60 13.53
C GLN A 104 -10.42 10.53 13.05
N MET A 105 -10.21 10.45 11.73
CA MET A 105 -9.15 9.61 11.17
C MET A 105 -7.78 10.14 11.62
N THR A 106 -6.98 9.28 12.23
CA THR A 106 -5.65 9.60 12.75
C THR A 106 -4.61 8.67 12.16
N CYS A 107 -3.51 9.22 11.64
CA CYS A 107 -2.34 8.45 11.24
C CYS A 107 -1.53 8.04 12.48
N LEU A 108 -1.22 6.75 12.60
CA LEU A 108 -0.44 6.18 13.69
C LEU A 108 1.05 6.05 13.36
N THR A 109 1.41 6.21 12.08
CA THR A 109 2.77 6.08 11.54
C THR A 109 3.05 7.26 10.60
N PRO A 110 3.35 8.47 11.15
CA PRO A 110 3.34 9.72 10.37
C PRO A 110 4.58 9.96 9.51
N GLU A 111 5.67 9.23 9.71
CA GLU A 111 6.89 9.40 8.92
C GLU A 111 6.72 8.81 7.52
N GLU A 112 7.39 9.39 6.53
CA GLU A 112 7.39 8.90 5.16
C GLU A 112 8.04 7.52 5.06
N GLY A 113 7.40 6.61 4.34
CA GLY A 113 7.91 5.27 4.07
C GLY A 113 6.87 4.17 4.19
N ASN A 114 7.31 2.96 3.91
CA ASN A 114 6.50 1.76 4.03
C ASN A 114 6.65 1.18 5.44
N HIS A 115 5.55 1.13 6.19
CA HIS A 115 5.51 0.76 7.59
C HIS A 115 5.10 -0.69 7.82
N SER A 116 5.66 -1.28 8.87
CA SER A 116 5.26 -2.57 9.42
C SER A 116 5.22 -2.45 10.94
N ALA A 117 4.03 -2.55 11.53
CA ALA A 117 3.85 -2.36 12.97
C ALA A 117 3.29 -3.61 13.65
N VAL A 118 3.75 -3.83 14.89
CA VAL A 118 3.25 -4.87 15.80
C VAL A 118 2.71 -4.18 17.03
N PHE A 119 1.42 -4.38 17.29
CA PHE A 119 0.70 -3.78 18.41
C PHE A 119 0.62 -4.75 19.60
N ASN A 120 0.56 -4.19 20.80
CA ASN A 120 0.09 -4.91 21.96
C ASN A 120 -1.44 -5.17 21.86
N GLU A 121 -1.99 -5.95 22.78
CA GLU A 121 -3.37 -6.44 22.72
C GLU A 121 -4.42 -5.30 22.72
N ASP A 122 -4.19 -4.25 23.50
CA ASP A 122 -5.11 -3.13 23.62
C ASP A 122 -4.85 -1.98 22.63
N TYR A 123 -3.85 -2.11 21.76
CA TYR A 123 -3.47 -1.13 20.74
C TYR A 123 -3.02 0.22 21.29
N THR A 124 -2.55 0.26 22.54
CA THR A 124 -2.00 1.47 23.17
C THR A 124 -0.52 1.66 22.93
N LEU A 125 0.19 0.56 22.62
CA LEU A 125 1.64 0.52 22.37
C LEU A 125 1.94 -0.32 21.13
N TRP A 126 2.88 0.13 20.30
CA TRP A 126 3.35 -0.67 19.17
C TRP A 126 4.80 -0.39 18.80
N ILE A 127 5.44 -1.39 18.22
CA ILE A 127 6.73 -1.25 17.56
C ILE A 127 6.46 -1.06 16.07
N ASP A 128 6.90 0.07 15.54
CA ASP A 128 6.82 0.43 14.14
C ASP A 128 8.21 0.36 13.51
N LYS A 129 8.31 -0.34 12.39
CA LYS A 129 9.50 -0.39 11.55
C LYS A 129 9.14 0.16 10.17
N TYR A 130 9.85 1.18 9.72
CA TYR A 130 9.61 1.77 8.42
C TYR A 130 10.90 2.00 7.63
N SER A 131 10.76 2.02 6.32
CA SER A 131 11.84 2.29 5.36
C SER A 131 11.24 2.65 4.00
N THR A 132 12.08 3.17 3.10
CA THR A 132 11.79 3.21 1.66
C THR A 132 12.77 2.30 0.92
N ALA A 133 12.70 2.21 -0.41
CA ALA A 133 13.71 1.49 -1.18
C ALA A 133 15.11 2.11 -1.01
N GLU A 134 15.21 3.41 -0.74
CA GLU A 134 16.46 4.17 -0.58
C GLU A 134 16.87 4.33 0.89
N GLN A 135 15.92 4.41 1.80
CA GLN A 135 16.12 4.70 3.21
C GLN A 135 16.25 3.43 4.05
N ALA A 136 17.33 3.36 4.84
CA ALA A 136 17.52 2.28 5.81
C ALA A 136 16.40 2.17 6.84
N PRO A 137 16.09 0.95 7.35
CA PRO A 137 15.04 0.75 8.33
C PRO A 137 15.29 1.53 9.63
N VAL A 138 14.23 2.19 10.10
CA VAL A 138 14.12 2.81 11.41
C VAL A 138 13.09 2.05 12.23
N THR A 139 13.40 1.75 13.49
CA THR A 139 12.48 1.10 14.43
C THR A 139 12.11 2.07 15.54
N VAL A 140 10.82 2.28 15.75
CA VAL A 140 10.25 3.24 16.69
C VAL A 140 9.29 2.53 17.64
N LEU A 141 9.43 2.76 18.93
CA LEU A 141 8.38 2.42 19.90
C LEU A 141 7.40 3.59 19.94
N ARG A 142 6.13 3.29 19.73
CA ARG A 142 5.07 4.29 19.67
C ARG A 142 3.98 4.04 20.71
N THR A 143 3.36 5.11 21.12
CA THR A 143 2.18 5.11 21.98
C THR A 143 1.18 6.15 21.50
N THR A 144 -0.09 5.96 21.82
CA THR A 144 -1.09 7.00 21.66
C THR A 144 -1.22 7.78 22.97
N GLN A 145 -0.94 9.09 22.92
CA GLN A 145 -1.35 10.02 23.97
C GLN A 145 -2.34 11.03 23.36
N GLY A 146 -3.61 10.90 23.73
CA GLY A 146 -4.68 11.69 23.13
C GLY A 146 -4.87 11.36 21.64
N GLU A 147 -4.86 12.40 20.78
CA GLU A 147 -5.10 12.27 19.34
C GLU A 147 -3.82 12.04 18.51
N LYS A 148 -2.64 12.13 19.12
CA LYS A 148 -1.35 12.03 18.42
C LYS A 148 -0.64 10.73 18.74
N ALA A 149 0.00 10.16 17.72
CA ALA A 149 0.98 9.10 17.91
C ALA A 149 2.33 9.73 18.25
N GLU A 150 2.89 9.37 19.40
CA GLU A 150 4.25 9.77 19.79
C GLU A 150 5.20 8.59 19.61
N GLY A 151 6.45 8.88 19.22
CA GLY A 151 7.42 7.87 18.93
C GLY A 151 8.79 8.12 19.56
N ARG A 152 9.41 7.04 20.07
CA ARG A 152 10.82 7.02 20.50
C ARG A 152 11.59 6.06 19.59
N THR A 153 12.56 6.55 18.86
CA THR A 153 13.45 5.72 18.05
C THR A 153 14.22 4.74 18.93
N LEU A 154 14.10 3.46 18.64
CA LEU A 154 14.81 2.37 19.28
C LEU A 154 16.08 1.99 18.55
N ALA A 155 16.01 1.97 17.20
CA ALA A 155 17.13 1.59 16.36
C ALA A 155 17.01 2.19 14.96
N GLN A 156 18.15 2.43 14.35
CA GLN A 156 18.28 2.79 12.93
C GLN A 156 19.41 1.93 12.34
N ALA A 157 19.17 1.33 11.19
CA ALA A 157 20.19 0.50 10.53
C ALA A 157 21.35 1.37 10.05
N ASP A 158 22.58 0.96 10.40
CA ASP A 158 23.82 1.59 9.94
C ASP A 158 24.27 0.98 8.61
N LEU A 159 24.30 1.79 7.57
CA LEU A 159 24.72 1.41 6.22
C LEU A 159 26.20 1.72 5.92
N SER A 160 26.98 2.23 6.88
CA SER A 160 28.35 2.69 6.64
C SER A 160 29.23 1.60 6.02
N LYS A 161 29.16 0.38 6.52
CA LYS A 161 29.95 -0.76 6.03
C LYS A 161 29.61 -1.16 4.60
N ILE A 162 28.32 -1.25 4.25
CA ILE A 162 27.92 -1.63 2.90
C ILE A 162 28.19 -0.52 1.89
N LYS A 163 28.02 0.75 2.29
CA LYS A 163 28.39 1.92 1.47
C LYS A 163 29.88 1.98 1.22
N SER A 164 30.72 1.72 2.22
CA SER A 164 32.17 1.67 2.05
C SER A 164 32.66 0.53 1.14
N ALA A 165 31.84 -0.52 0.99
CA ALA A 165 32.06 -1.61 0.03
C ALA A 165 31.54 -1.28 -1.39
N GLY A 166 31.06 -0.06 -1.63
CA GLY A 166 30.57 0.40 -2.94
C GLY A 166 29.08 0.23 -3.17
N TRP A 167 28.32 -0.28 -2.20
CA TRP A 167 26.86 -0.44 -2.34
C TRP A 167 26.17 0.91 -2.50
N THR A 168 25.22 0.96 -3.43
CA THR A 168 24.34 2.11 -3.67
C THR A 168 22.88 1.67 -3.56
N ALA A 169 22.04 2.55 -3.00
CA ALA A 169 20.61 2.34 -3.02
C ALA A 169 20.05 2.38 -4.46
N PRO A 170 18.94 1.66 -4.75
CA PRO A 170 18.20 1.94 -5.97
C PRO A 170 17.67 3.37 -5.92
N GLU A 171 17.47 3.99 -7.08
CA GLU A 171 16.86 5.31 -7.22
C GLU A 171 15.36 5.16 -7.43
N ILE A 172 14.52 5.84 -6.62
CA ILE A 172 13.08 5.92 -6.82
C ILE A 172 12.79 6.95 -7.91
N PHE A 173 11.92 6.61 -8.84
CA PHE A 173 11.49 7.52 -9.89
C PHE A 173 9.99 7.43 -10.17
N THR A 174 9.48 8.45 -10.82
CA THR A 174 8.13 8.46 -11.39
C THR A 174 8.17 8.80 -12.87
N ALA A 175 7.27 8.18 -13.64
CA ALA A 175 7.07 8.51 -15.04
C ALA A 175 5.58 8.60 -15.33
N PRO A 176 5.13 9.42 -16.30
CA PRO A 176 3.72 9.45 -16.69
C PRO A 176 3.34 8.12 -17.36
N GLY A 177 2.16 7.60 -17.01
CA GLY A 177 1.61 6.42 -17.68
C GLY A 177 1.04 6.74 -19.07
N ARG A 178 0.37 5.76 -19.68
CA ARG A 178 -0.25 5.85 -21.03
C ARG A 178 -1.21 7.01 -21.22
N ASP A 179 -1.80 7.51 -20.14
CA ASP A 179 -2.71 8.66 -20.14
C ASP A 179 -1.98 10.02 -20.07
N GLY A 180 -0.65 10.00 -19.96
CA GLY A 180 0.20 11.18 -19.87
C GLY A 180 0.15 11.93 -18.53
N VAL A 181 -0.61 11.46 -17.53
CA VAL A 181 -0.83 12.18 -16.27
C VAL A 181 -0.68 11.30 -15.03
N THR A 182 -1.10 10.04 -15.07
CA THR A 182 -1.03 9.15 -13.91
C THR A 182 0.42 8.74 -13.63
N PRO A 183 0.99 9.05 -12.44
CA PRO A 183 2.37 8.69 -12.15
C PRO A 183 2.51 7.17 -11.94
N MET A 184 3.40 6.57 -12.70
CA MET A 184 3.91 5.21 -12.48
C MET A 184 5.14 5.31 -11.58
N TRP A 185 5.18 4.50 -10.53
CA TRP A 185 6.26 4.52 -9.54
C TRP A 185 7.19 3.32 -9.73
N GLY A 186 8.47 3.58 -9.77
CA GLY A 186 9.48 2.57 -10.03
C GLY A 186 10.79 2.80 -9.31
N ILE A 187 11.72 1.86 -9.51
CA ILE A 187 13.10 1.94 -9.06
C ILE A 187 14.06 1.72 -10.24
N ILE A 188 15.22 2.36 -10.17
CA ILE A 188 16.36 2.13 -11.05
C ILE A 188 17.51 1.62 -10.19
N GLN A 189 18.01 0.41 -10.50
CA GLN A 189 19.21 -0.13 -9.90
C GLN A 189 20.36 0.01 -10.88
N ARG A 190 21.42 0.69 -10.46
CA ARG A 190 22.67 0.82 -11.23
C ARG A 190 23.74 -0.10 -10.65
N PRO A 191 24.74 -0.53 -11.46
CA PRO A 191 25.88 -1.29 -10.96
C PRO A 191 26.70 -0.46 -9.96
N THR A 192 27.37 -1.10 -9.02
CA THR A 192 28.23 -0.43 -8.01
C THR A 192 29.36 0.39 -8.62
N ASN A 193 29.84 0.00 -9.82
CA ASN A 193 30.86 0.70 -10.59
C ASN A 193 30.29 1.60 -11.69
N PHE A 194 29.06 2.11 -11.51
CA PHE A 194 28.38 2.97 -12.49
C PHE A 194 29.21 4.22 -12.82
N ASP A 195 29.43 4.44 -14.12
CA ASP A 195 30.11 5.61 -14.66
C ASP A 195 29.15 6.38 -15.56
N PRO A 196 28.74 7.61 -15.22
CA PRO A 196 27.77 8.39 -15.99
C PRO A 196 28.24 8.78 -17.40
N GLN A 197 29.55 8.61 -17.69
CA GLN A 197 30.13 8.87 -19.02
C GLN A 197 30.00 7.66 -19.95
N LYS A 198 29.60 6.50 -19.44
CA LYS A 198 29.41 5.26 -20.22
C LYS A 198 27.96 5.03 -20.56
N LYS A 199 27.75 4.25 -21.62
CA LYS A 199 26.44 3.73 -21.98
C LYS A 199 26.29 2.31 -21.42
N TYR A 200 25.11 2.02 -20.88
CA TYR A 200 24.74 0.73 -20.32
C TYR A 200 23.52 0.16 -21.01
N PRO A 201 23.47 -1.14 -21.27
CA PRO A 201 22.23 -1.77 -21.66
C PRO A 201 21.23 -1.70 -20.50
N VAL A 202 19.95 -1.52 -20.83
CA VAL A 202 18.87 -1.44 -19.87
C VAL A 202 18.08 -2.73 -19.90
N ILE A 203 17.78 -3.30 -18.73
CA ILE A 203 16.85 -4.40 -18.54
C ILE A 203 15.70 -3.91 -17.69
N GLU A 204 14.49 -4.13 -18.14
CA GLU A 204 13.32 -3.98 -17.28
C GLU A 204 12.96 -5.35 -16.68
N TYR A 205 12.94 -5.42 -15.35
CA TYR A 205 12.41 -6.57 -14.62
C TYR A 205 10.92 -6.38 -14.43
N ILE A 206 10.13 -7.17 -15.17
CA ILE A 206 8.68 -7.05 -15.17
C ILE A 206 8.07 -8.21 -14.39
N TYR A 207 7.36 -7.88 -13.32
CA TYR A 207 6.33 -8.70 -12.71
C TYR A 207 5.10 -7.82 -12.52
N SER A 208 3.98 -8.14 -13.13
CA SER A 208 2.89 -7.19 -13.32
C SER A 208 1.54 -7.91 -13.43
N GLY A 209 0.44 -7.15 -13.53
CA GLY A 209 -0.91 -7.69 -13.57
C GLY A 209 -1.61 -7.60 -12.21
N PRO A 210 -2.88 -8.07 -12.14
CA PRO A 210 -3.71 -7.91 -10.95
C PRO A 210 -3.23 -8.82 -9.81
N GLY A 211 -3.54 -8.40 -8.58
CA GLY A 211 -3.29 -9.18 -7.38
C GLY A 211 -2.30 -8.54 -6.40
N ASP A 212 -1.28 -7.83 -6.90
CA ASP A 212 -0.30 -7.13 -6.05
C ASP A 212 0.33 -5.92 -6.76
N ALA A 213 1.22 -5.21 -6.04
CA ALA A 213 2.22 -4.29 -6.55
C ALA A 213 3.60 -4.93 -6.29
N TYR A 214 4.52 -4.78 -7.22
CA TYR A 214 5.71 -5.63 -7.27
C TYR A 214 7.03 -4.89 -7.15
N THR A 215 7.04 -3.59 -7.35
CA THR A 215 8.22 -2.75 -7.11
C THR A 215 8.51 -2.70 -5.62
N PRO A 216 9.75 -2.96 -5.17
CA PRO A 216 10.13 -2.86 -3.76
C PRO A 216 9.79 -1.49 -3.18
N LYS A 217 9.08 -1.47 -2.06
CA LYS A 217 8.67 -0.27 -1.31
C LYS A 217 9.39 -0.12 0.02
N SER A 218 10.11 -1.15 0.44
CA SER A 218 10.93 -1.17 1.65
C SER A 218 12.39 -1.41 1.29
N PHE A 219 13.27 -1.04 2.20
CA PHE A 219 14.71 -1.24 2.06
C PHE A 219 15.06 -2.72 1.88
N LEU A 220 15.79 -2.99 0.81
CA LEU A 220 16.42 -4.27 0.52
C LEU A 220 17.88 -4.04 0.17
N PRO A 221 18.84 -4.47 1.02
CA PRO A 221 20.28 -4.29 0.73
C PRO A 221 20.75 -5.11 -0.47
N TYR A 222 20.02 -6.15 -0.81
CA TYR A 222 20.25 -7.01 -1.95
C TYR A 222 18.92 -7.57 -2.47
N ASN A 223 18.73 -7.47 -3.77
CA ASN A 223 17.64 -8.11 -4.50
C ASN A 223 18.22 -9.06 -5.55
N GLY A 224 17.94 -10.34 -5.45
CA GLY A 224 18.49 -11.39 -6.30
C GLY A 224 18.28 -11.18 -7.80
N TYR A 225 17.27 -10.40 -8.20
CA TYR A 225 17.00 -10.10 -9.60
C TYR A 225 17.63 -8.75 -10.03
N THR A 226 17.28 -7.67 -9.37
CA THR A 226 17.71 -6.34 -9.82
C THR A 226 19.18 -6.07 -9.49
N THR A 227 19.64 -6.35 -8.27
CA THR A 227 21.02 -6.12 -7.86
C THR A 227 22.00 -7.02 -8.63
N ALA A 228 21.66 -8.32 -8.75
CA ALA A 228 22.55 -9.26 -9.44
C ALA A 228 22.73 -8.91 -10.94
N LEU A 229 21.66 -8.51 -11.62
CA LEU A 229 21.74 -8.08 -13.03
C LEU A 229 22.52 -6.76 -13.15
N ALA A 230 22.33 -5.84 -12.22
CA ALA A 230 23.08 -4.58 -12.23
C ALA A 230 24.60 -4.82 -12.11
N GLU A 231 25.05 -5.73 -11.24
CA GLU A 231 26.46 -6.08 -11.09
C GLU A 231 27.07 -6.77 -12.33
N LEU A 232 26.24 -7.29 -13.25
CA LEU A 232 26.66 -7.76 -14.55
C LEU A 232 26.86 -6.64 -15.60
N GLY A 233 26.61 -5.37 -15.20
CA GLY A 233 26.81 -4.20 -16.05
C GLY A 233 25.54 -3.71 -16.75
N PHE A 234 24.35 -4.01 -16.21
CA PHE A 234 23.09 -3.48 -16.70
C PHE A 234 22.58 -2.34 -15.81
N ILE A 235 21.79 -1.44 -16.37
CA ILE A 235 20.85 -0.63 -15.60
C ILE A 235 19.55 -1.42 -15.54
N VAL A 236 19.03 -1.70 -14.34
CA VAL A 236 17.82 -2.48 -14.15
C VAL A 236 16.68 -1.58 -13.67
N VAL A 237 15.57 -1.60 -14.37
CA VAL A 237 14.37 -0.81 -14.08
C VAL A 237 13.25 -1.75 -13.64
N GLN A 238 12.50 -1.37 -12.63
CA GLN A 238 11.25 -2.03 -12.23
C GLN A 238 10.23 -0.97 -11.87
N LEU A 239 8.98 -1.12 -12.34
CA LEU A 239 7.90 -0.19 -12.02
C LEU A 239 6.55 -0.89 -11.91
N ASP A 240 5.64 -0.30 -11.14
CA ASP A 240 4.24 -0.70 -11.05
C ASP A 240 3.40 0.17 -11.99
N ALA A 241 2.96 -0.44 -13.10
CA ALA A 241 2.15 0.19 -14.12
C ALA A 241 0.65 -0.14 -13.94
N MET A 242 -0.22 0.44 -14.77
CA MET A 242 -1.65 0.12 -14.78
C MET A 242 -1.86 -1.39 -14.96
N GLY A 243 -2.87 -1.91 -14.26
CA GLY A 243 -3.13 -3.34 -14.15
C GLY A 243 -2.62 -3.96 -12.85
N THR A 244 -1.73 -3.29 -12.10
CA THR A 244 -1.36 -3.67 -10.73
C THR A 244 -2.39 -3.18 -9.71
N SER A 245 -2.32 -3.70 -8.51
CA SER A 245 -3.28 -3.43 -7.45
C SER A 245 -2.88 -2.25 -6.56
N TYR A 246 -3.72 -1.97 -5.57
CA TYR A 246 -3.54 -0.97 -4.52
C TYR A 246 -3.59 0.50 -4.96
N ARG A 247 -4.11 0.73 -6.14
CA ARG A 247 -4.59 2.03 -6.64
C ARG A 247 -6.12 1.96 -6.81
N GLY A 248 -6.71 2.95 -7.46
CA GLY A 248 -8.14 2.90 -7.80
C GLY A 248 -8.47 1.72 -8.72
N LYS A 249 -9.71 1.23 -8.65
CA LYS A 249 -10.19 0.11 -9.47
C LYS A 249 -9.96 0.30 -10.97
N LYS A 250 -10.15 1.52 -11.47
CA LYS A 250 -9.86 1.88 -12.88
C LYS A 250 -8.41 1.67 -13.28
N PHE A 251 -7.48 1.82 -12.34
CA PHE A 251 -6.06 1.54 -12.57
C PHE A 251 -5.79 0.04 -12.70
N GLU A 252 -6.44 -0.79 -11.88
CA GLU A 252 -6.26 -2.25 -11.89
C GLU A 252 -7.00 -2.92 -13.05
N GLU A 253 -8.20 -2.46 -13.40
CA GLU A 253 -9.09 -3.16 -14.33
C GLU A 253 -8.73 -3.05 -15.81
N VAL A 254 -7.71 -2.25 -16.19
CA VAL A 254 -7.23 -2.17 -17.59
C VAL A 254 -6.79 -3.52 -18.13
N CYS A 255 -6.38 -4.45 -17.26
CA CYS A 255 -5.99 -5.80 -17.61
C CYS A 255 -7.16 -6.81 -17.63
N TYR A 256 -8.40 -6.39 -17.35
CA TYR A 256 -9.54 -7.28 -17.31
C TYR A 256 -9.80 -7.92 -18.70
N LYS A 257 -9.76 -9.25 -18.75
CA LYS A 257 -9.81 -10.04 -20.01
C LYS A 257 -8.75 -9.63 -21.05
N ASN A 258 -7.72 -8.89 -20.64
CA ASN A 258 -6.64 -8.39 -21.47
C ASN A 258 -5.30 -8.44 -20.72
N LEU A 259 -4.93 -9.60 -20.18
CA LEU A 259 -3.70 -9.75 -19.38
C LEU A 259 -2.42 -9.44 -20.16
N LYS A 260 -2.46 -9.49 -21.50
CA LYS A 260 -1.32 -9.06 -22.34
C LYS A 260 -1.00 -7.57 -22.20
N ASP A 261 -1.96 -6.75 -21.76
CA ASP A 261 -1.72 -5.34 -21.47
C ASP A 261 -0.74 -5.21 -20.29
N ALA A 262 -1.09 -5.72 -19.12
CA ALA A 262 -0.24 -5.80 -17.92
C ALA A 262 0.73 -4.63 -17.72
N GLY A 263 0.32 -3.41 -18.11
CA GLY A 263 1.11 -2.19 -18.03
C GLY A 263 2.14 -1.98 -19.15
N PHE A 264 2.19 -2.79 -20.19
CA PHE A 264 3.11 -2.57 -21.30
C PHE A 264 2.95 -1.19 -21.97
N PRO A 265 1.73 -0.69 -22.25
CA PRO A 265 1.57 0.67 -22.78
C PRO A 265 2.08 1.80 -21.88
N ASP A 266 2.29 1.56 -20.60
CA ASP A 266 2.84 2.53 -19.64
C ASP A 266 4.37 2.52 -19.59
N ARG A 267 5.00 1.52 -20.24
CA ARG A 267 6.44 1.25 -20.19
C ARG A 267 7.15 1.65 -21.48
N ILE A 268 6.40 1.92 -22.52
CA ILE A 268 6.88 2.33 -23.84
C ILE A 268 6.84 3.84 -23.97
#